data_8f96c20ce2eb6ec171b82ec5f2dfa0a3
#
_entry.id   8f96c20ce2eb6ec171b82ec5f2dfa0a3
#
_cell.length_a   1.000
_cell.length_b   1.000
_cell.length_c   1.000
_cell.angle_alpha   90.00
_cell.angle_beta   90.00
_cell.angle_gamma   90.00
#
_symmetry.space_group_name_H-M   'P 1'
#
loop_
_entity.id
_entity.type
_entity.pdbx_description
1 polymer ?
#
loop_
_entity_poly.entity_id
_entity_poly.type
_entity_poly.pdbx_seq_one_letter_code
_entity_poly.pdbx_strand_id
1 'polypeptide(L)'
;MKNVLETAQASWRAVMVCLIAASVWTLPADAAPAAPAEQSTVLACIPARPACRPDAGYTLTYRWDAKSVDPGEMVFVHFVGSDGKLAWNNDQDLPVPTAQWSGPITDTQHVTVPAGTAPGDYQILAGLYNPKTGVRQTLKTGPGVVAIGDQSYQVGVLRVAPDAPASDLPAPSLNLKGYHLTFDDEFNALSVSAAGPGGRWFTNTKGAFGDARFVEQKEGFPFTIGKGVLHIEARKDADGWKSGILASVDPQGNGFAQKFGYFEMRAKFPPGPGTWPAFWLLGQPAQREQSQKKFTVTNPEIDVVEQYGALPRYIHTTVHLWSPDRPHWSKSDAFVVPDTVDHFHTYGVMIEEDDTTFYCDGRELSKSKTLPEAKVPLYLLVNLALGCGWPIDKTPNPSVMWVDYVRAYSKQPVR
;
A
#
# COMPACT_ATOMS: atom_id res chain seq x y z
N MET A 1 18.76 28.78 -25.01
CA MET A 1 18.73 27.32 -24.80
C MET A 1 17.49 26.95 -23.98
N LYS A 2 16.34 27.10 -24.62
CA LYS A 2 15.04 26.57 -24.19
C LYS A 2 14.73 25.44 -25.16
N ASN A 3 14.33 24.29 -24.72
CA ASN A 3 13.85 23.09 -25.44
C ASN A 3 14.68 21.84 -25.11
N VAL A 4 14.46 21.23 -23.95
CA VAL A 4 14.68 19.79 -23.69
C VAL A 4 13.89 19.29 -22.46
N LEU A 5 12.95 20.06 -21.91
CA LEU A 5 12.20 19.71 -20.69
C LEU A 5 10.71 19.33 -20.93
N GLU A 6 10.28 19.15 -22.18
CA GLU A 6 8.85 18.87 -22.48
C GLU A 6 8.54 17.42 -22.92
N THR A 7 9.48 16.49 -22.88
CA THR A 7 9.26 15.15 -23.45
C THR A 7 8.99 14.02 -22.44
N ALA A 8 8.93 14.30 -21.14
CA ALA A 8 8.69 13.26 -20.13
C ALA A 8 7.27 13.25 -19.52
N GLN A 9 6.42 14.20 -19.83
CA GLN A 9 5.02 14.25 -19.31
C GLN A 9 3.95 13.88 -20.33
N ALA A 10 4.32 13.46 -21.54
CA ALA A 10 3.39 13.26 -22.67
C ALA A 10 2.98 11.80 -22.95
N SER A 11 3.37 10.82 -22.16
CA SER A 11 3.13 9.41 -22.50
C SER A 11 1.83 8.78 -21.92
N TRP A 12 0.99 9.55 -21.19
CA TRP A 12 -0.29 9.05 -20.65
C TRP A 12 -1.55 9.72 -21.22
N ARG A 13 -1.41 10.57 -22.22
CA ARG A 13 -2.56 11.17 -22.92
C ARG A 13 -2.29 11.27 -24.41
N ALA A 14 -2.37 10.17 -25.13
CA ALA A 14 -2.57 10.23 -26.58
C ALA A 14 -2.84 8.83 -27.14
N VAL A 15 -4.09 8.45 -27.29
CA VAL A 15 -4.62 7.81 -28.49
C VAL A 15 -6.07 8.25 -28.64
N MET A 16 -6.29 9.34 -29.34
CA MET A 16 -7.51 9.59 -30.11
C MET A 16 -7.24 10.71 -31.08
N VAL A 17 -6.75 10.35 -32.26
CA VAL A 17 -6.74 11.24 -33.41
C VAL A 17 -7.78 10.72 -34.40
N CYS A 18 -8.81 11.52 -34.60
CA CYS A 18 -9.84 11.33 -35.62
C CYS A 18 -9.25 11.42 -37.02
N LEU A 19 -9.39 10.36 -37.81
CA LEU A 19 -9.36 10.41 -39.25
C LEU A 19 -10.79 10.59 -39.76
N ILE A 20 -11.12 11.78 -40.23
CA ILE A 20 -12.35 12.03 -40.99
C ILE A 20 -12.10 11.57 -42.41
N ALA A 21 -12.60 10.42 -42.81
CA ALA A 21 -12.78 10.03 -44.19
C ALA A 21 -14.28 9.99 -44.47
N ALA A 22 -14.72 10.82 -45.42
CA ALA A 22 -16.07 10.82 -45.90
C ALA A 22 -16.38 9.49 -46.61
N SER A 23 -17.40 8.79 -46.19
CA SER A 23 -17.96 7.65 -46.91
C SER A 23 -19.46 7.54 -46.70
N VAL A 24 -20.07 7.43 -47.77
CA VAL A 24 -21.46 7.15 -48.17
C VAL A 24 -22.29 6.44 -47.08
N TRP A 25 -23.43 7.04 -46.77
CA TRP A 25 -24.48 6.47 -45.92
C TRP A 25 -25.13 5.27 -46.59
N THR A 26 -24.76 4.07 -46.12
CA THR A 26 -25.65 2.91 -46.20
C THR A 26 -26.24 2.72 -44.81
N LEU A 27 -27.56 2.70 -44.72
CA LEU A 27 -28.26 2.35 -43.48
C LEU A 27 -27.80 0.97 -43.04
N PRO A 28 -27.29 0.77 -41.81
CA PRO A 28 -27.03 -0.57 -41.33
C PRO A 28 -28.36 -1.27 -41.07
N ALA A 29 -28.44 -2.51 -41.54
CA ALA A 29 -29.46 -3.48 -41.14
C ALA A 29 -29.54 -3.54 -39.60
N ASP A 30 -30.73 -3.75 -39.08
CA ASP A 30 -31.03 -3.91 -37.66
C ASP A 30 -29.89 -4.66 -36.94
N ALA A 31 -29.14 -3.93 -36.12
CA ALA A 31 -28.21 -4.57 -35.21
C ALA A 31 -29.04 -5.41 -34.23
N ALA A 32 -28.81 -6.70 -34.21
CA ALA A 32 -29.40 -7.56 -33.20
C ALA A 32 -29.17 -6.92 -31.82
N PRO A 33 -30.17 -6.94 -30.91
CA PRO A 33 -30.00 -6.38 -29.57
C PRO A 33 -28.75 -6.98 -28.94
N ALA A 34 -27.86 -6.13 -28.45
CA ALA A 34 -26.67 -6.58 -27.76
C ALA A 34 -27.08 -7.58 -26.68
N ALA A 35 -26.40 -8.72 -26.60
CA ALA A 35 -26.65 -9.66 -25.53
C ALA A 35 -26.58 -8.93 -24.18
N PRO A 36 -27.52 -9.19 -23.25
CA PRO A 36 -27.53 -8.52 -21.96
C PRO A 36 -26.16 -8.73 -21.31
N ALA A 37 -25.57 -7.65 -20.78
CA ALA A 37 -24.28 -7.71 -20.11
C ALA A 37 -24.31 -8.80 -19.03
N GLU A 38 -23.26 -9.63 -18.99
CA GLU A 38 -23.17 -10.66 -17.95
C GLU A 38 -23.13 -10.00 -16.56
N GLN A 39 -24.01 -10.43 -15.67
CA GLN A 39 -24.05 -9.92 -14.31
C GLN A 39 -22.91 -10.49 -13.47
N SER A 40 -22.30 -9.66 -12.64
CA SER A 40 -21.36 -10.10 -11.60
C SER A 40 -22.07 -11.03 -10.60
N THR A 41 -21.30 -11.96 -10.04
CA THR A 41 -21.81 -12.92 -9.06
C THR A 41 -21.17 -12.62 -7.70
N VAL A 42 -21.98 -12.46 -6.66
CA VAL A 42 -21.51 -12.45 -5.28
C VAL A 42 -21.47 -13.89 -4.77
N LEU A 43 -20.29 -14.31 -4.24
CA LEU A 43 -20.07 -15.71 -3.90
C LEU A 43 -20.16 -15.97 -2.40
N ALA A 44 -19.39 -15.25 -1.58
CA ALA A 44 -19.39 -15.47 -0.14
C ALA A 44 -18.65 -14.37 0.60
N CYS A 45 -18.92 -14.26 1.91
CA CYS A 45 -18.02 -13.65 2.88
C CYS A 45 -17.64 -14.71 3.92
N ILE A 46 -16.34 -14.92 4.10
CA ILE A 46 -15.81 -15.96 4.99
C ILE A 46 -15.13 -15.28 6.17
N PRO A 47 -15.68 -15.42 7.38
CA PRO A 47 -15.02 -14.99 8.59
C PRO A 47 -13.73 -15.80 8.85
N ALA A 48 -12.66 -15.16 9.27
CA ALA A 48 -11.39 -15.83 9.63
C ALA A 48 -11.56 -16.79 10.81
N ARG A 49 -12.57 -16.54 11.66
CA ARG A 49 -12.92 -17.36 12.84
C ARG A 49 -14.43 -17.45 13.01
N PRO A 50 -14.92 -18.48 13.75
CA PRO A 50 -16.34 -18.63 14.00
C PRO A 50 -17.00 -17.50 14.80
N ALA A 51 -16.23 -16.77 15.61
CA ALA A 51 -16.75 -15.67 16.43
C ALA A 51 -15.69 -14.60 16.69
N CYS A 52 -16.16 -13.39 16.95
CA CYS A 52 -15.36 -12.24 17.43
C CYS A 52 -16.01 -11.65 18.69
N ARG A 53 -15.26 -10.86 19.44
CA ARG A 53 -15.82 -10.12 20.58
C ARG A 53 -16.10 -8.66 20.19
N PRO A 54 -16.96 -7.96 20.94
CA PRO A 54 -17.05 -6.50 20.81
C PRO A 54 -15.68 -5.83 20.99
N ASP A 55 -15.48 -4.69 20.35
CA ASP A 55 -14.24 -3.91 20.40
C ASP A 55 -12.99 -4.68 19.93
N ALA A 56 -13.17 -5.64 19.03
CA ALA A 56 -12.09 -6.43 18.48
C ALA A 56 -11.96 -6.24 16.97
N GLY A 57 -10.71 -6.31 16.51
CA GLY A 57 -10.41 -6.44 15.09
C GLY A 57 -10.72 -7.82 14.57
N TYR A 58 -11.22 -7.91 13.34
CA TYR A 58 -11.70 -9.16 12.76
C TYR A 58 -11.53 -9.16 11.24
N THR A 59 -11.01 -10.25 10.69
CA THR A 59 -10.77 -10.36 9.24
C THR A 59 -11.92 -11.07 8.55
N LEU A 60 -12.41 -10.46 7.48
CA LEU A 60 -13.44 -11.01 6.60
C LEU A 60 -12.88 -11.10 5.18
N THR A 61 -13.07 -12.25 4.56
CA THR A 61 -12.67 -12.47 3.17
C THR A 61 -13.92 -12.54 2.28
N TYR A 62 -14.05 -11.57 1.38
CA TYR A 62 -15.14 -11.49 0.40
C TYR A 62 -14.70 -12.13 -0.91
N ARG A 63 -15.61 -12.85 -1.57
CA ARG A 63 -15.39 -13.47 -2.87
C ARG A 63 -16.45 -13.04 -3.86
N TRP A 64 -15.98 -12.70 -5.05
CA TRP A 64 -16.78 -12.24 -6.17
C TRP A 64 -16.33 -12.92 -7.47
N ASP A 65 -17.22 -13.02 -8.43
CA ASP A 65 -16.89 -13.24 -9.83
C ASP A 65 -17.37 -12.02 -10.62
N ALA A 66 -16.44 -11.12 -10.91
CA ALA A 66 -16.73 -9.81 -11.47
C ALA A 66 -16.95 -9.89 -12.99
N LYS A 67 -18.09 -9.37 -13.42
CA LYS A 67 -18.49 -9.19 -14.81
C LYS A 67 -19.14 -7.81 -14.94
N SER A 68 -18.73 -7.03 -15.92
CA SER A 68 -19.39 -5.75 -16.23
C SER A 68 -19.61 -4.84 -14.99
N VAL A 69 -18.57 -4.65 -14.17
CA VAL A 69 -18.61 -3.70 -13.05
C VAL A 69 -18.39 -2.30 -13.60
N ASP A 70 -19.31 -1.37 -13.31
CA ASP A 70 -19.19 0.00 -13.78
C ASP A 70 -18.04 0.72 -13.07
N PRO A 71 -17.27 1.56 -13.80
CA PRO A 71 -16.22 2.35 -13.19
C PRO A 71 -16.76 3.27 -12.07
N GLY A 72 -16.18 3.19 -10.88
CA GLY A 72 -16.56 4.00 -9.73
C GLY A 72 -17.69 3.43 -8.87
N GLU A 73 -18.11 2.20 -9.11
CA GLU A 73 -18.92 1.46 -8.14
C GLU A 73 -18.09 1.11 -6.90
N MET A 74 -18.77 1.02 -5.75
CA MET A 74 -18.20 0.67 -4.47
C MET A 74 -18.88 -0.56 -3.89
N VAL A 75 -18.18 -1.28 -3.03
CA VAL A 75 -18.77 -2.36 -2.23
C VAL A 75 -19.36 -1.75 -0.97
N PHE A 76 -20.65 -2.02 -0.70
CA PHE A 76 -21.19 -1.82 0.64
C PHE A 76 -21.15 -3.12 1.43
N VAL A 77 -20.95 -3.00 2.74
CA VAL A 77 -20.99 -4.12 3.69
C VAL A 77 -21.72 -3.70 4.94
N HIS A 78 -22.86 -4.32 5.19
CA HIS A 78 -23.75 -4.02 6.29
C HIS A 78 -23.86 -5.22 7.23
N PHE A 79 -23.81 -4.98 8.52
CA PHE A 79 -24.04 -5.99 9.56
C PHE A 79 -25.42 -5.75 10.17
N VAL A 80 -26.29 -6.73 10.01
CA VAL A 80 -27.71 -6.62 10.39
C VAL A 80 -27.97 -7.59 11.54
N GLY A 81 -28.53 -7.06 12.63
CA GLY A 81 -28.89 -7.85 13.80
C GLY A 81 -30.12 -8.72 13.58
N SER A 82 -30.45 -9.58 14.57
CA SER A 82 -31.62 -10.46 14.54
C SER A 82 -32.97 -9.71 14.51
N ASP A 83 -32.95 -8.42 14.84
CA ASP A 83 -34.13 -7.54 14.74
C ASP A 83 -34.31 -6.93 13.33
N GLY A 84 -33.47 -7.32 12.38
CA GLY A 84 -33.50 -6.84 11.01
C GLY A 84 -32.96 -5.43 10.82
N LYS A 85 -32.38 -4.80 11.86
CA LYS A 85 -31.83 -3.45 11.77
C LYS A 85 -30.35 -3.46 11.49
N LEU A 86 -29.89 -2.45 10.76
CA LEU A 86 -28.47 -2.17 10.58
C LEU A 86 -27.82 -1.88 11.93
N ALA A 87 -26.88 -2.71 12.33
CA ALA A 87 -26.10 -2.53 13.55
C ALA A 87 -24.88 -1.62 13.29
N TRP A 88 -24.12 -1.92 12.25
CA TRP A 88 -23.02 -1.06 11.72
C TRP A 88 -22.74 -1.41 10.26
N ASN A 89 -21.96 -0.58 9.60
CA ASN A 89 -21.45 -0.83 8.25
C ASN A 89 -19.92 -0.89 8.24
N ASN A 90 -19.39 -1.43 7.17
CA ASN A 90 -17.96 -1.48 6.88
C ASN A 90 -17.71 -1.09 5.41
N ASP A 91 -18.44 -0.08 4.94
CA ASP A 91 -18.26 0.48 3.62
C ASP A 91 -16.88 1.13 3.57
N GLN A 92 -16.01 0.66 2.72
CA GLN A 92 -14.62 1.09 2.65
C GLN A 92 -14.19 1.25 1.19
N ASP A 93 -13.24 2.14 0.98
CA ASP A 93 -12.44 2.12 -0.24
C ASP A 93 -11.65 0.82 -0.30
N LEU A 94 -11.69 0.17 -1.46
CA LEU A 94 -11.00 -1.09 -1.68
C LEU A 94 -9.57 -0.82 -2.17
N PRO A 95 -8.59 -1.65 -1.80
CA PRO A 95 -7.21 -1.51 -2.27
C PRO A 95 -7.09 -1.66 -3.79
N VAL A 96 -8.01 -2.41 -4.39
CA VAL A 96 -8.16 -2.51 -5.85
C VAL A 96 -9.51 -1.91 -6.22
N PRO A 97 -9.54 -0.79 -6.97
CA PRO A 97 -10.79 -0.18 -7.42
C PRO A 97 -11.64 -1.16 -8.21
N THR A 98 -12.97 -1.13 -8.00
CA THR A 98 -13.92 -2.01 -8.72
C THR A 98 -13.84 -1.86 -10.24
N ALA A 99 -13.42 -0.70 -10.75
CA ALA A 99 -13.15 -0.48 -12.17
C ALA A 99 -12.06 -1.41 -12.77
N GLN A 100 -11.22 -2.02 -11.92
CA GLN A 100 -10.18 -2.98 -12.32
C GLN A 100 -10.60 -4.42 -12.09
N TRP A 101 -11.80 -4.66 -11.57
CA TRP A 101 -12.27 -6.01 -11.29
C TRP A 101 -12.63 -6.76 -12.59
N SER A 102 -12.11 -7.98 -12.71
CA SER A 102 -12.42 -8.90 -13.81
C SER A 102 -12.23 -10.33 -13.37
N GLY A 103 -13.25 -11.16 -13.54
CA GLY A 103 -13.24 -12.57 -13.15
C GLY A 103 -13.26 -12.76 -11.63
N PRO A 104 -12.64 -13.85 -11.12
CA PRO A 104 -12.62 -14.14 -9.68
C PRO A 104 -11.82 -13.11 -8.88
N ILE A 105 -12.47 -12.45 -7.93
CA ILE A 105 -11.87 -11.49 -7.01
C ILE A 105 -11.97 -12.04 -5.59
N THR A 106 -10.88 -11.94 -4.86
CA THR A 106 -10.84 -12.17 -3.41
C THR A 106 -10.34 -10.90 -2.75
N ASP A 107 -11.14 -10.34 -1.87
CA ASP A 107 -10.82 -9.16 -1.09
C ASP A 107 -10.88 -9.52 0.41
N THR A 108 -9.80 -9.21 1.13
CA THR A 108 -9.69 -9.48 2.56
C THR A 108 -9.64 -8.17 3.31
N GLN A 109 -10.60 -7.96 4.20
CA GLN A 109 -10.73 -6.73 4.95
C GLN A 109 -10.71 -7.00 6.45
N HIS A 110 -10.04 -6.11 7.17
CA HIS A 110 -10.11 -6.06 8.62
C HIS A 110 -11.22 -5.12 9.05
N VAL A 111 -12.17 -5.63 9.82
CA VAL A 111 -13.29 -4.86 10.37
C VAL A 111 -13.17 -4.78 11.89
N THR A 112 -13.62 -3.69 12.47
CA THR A 112 -13.75 -3.56 13.92
C THR A 112 -15.21 -3.72 14.31
N VAL A 113 -15.49 -4.63 15.24
CA VAL A 113 -16.82 -4.73 15.85
C VAL A 113 -16.96 -3.59 16.85
N PRO A 114 -17.95 -2.69 16.71
CA PRO A 114 -18.08 -1.56 17.61
C PRO A 114 -18.14 -1.96 19.09
N ALA A 115 -17.56 -1.14 19.96
CA ALA A 115 -17.69 -1.30 21.39
C ALA A 115 -19.16 -1.27 21.79
N GLY A 116 -19.57 -2.19 22.68
CA GLY A 116 -20.97 -2.29 23.12
C GLY A 116 -21.90 -3.03 22.16
N THR A 117 -21.39 -3.60 21.06
CA THR A 117 -22.19 -4.50 20.21
C THR A 117 -22.69 -5.68 21.03
N ALA A 118 -24.00 -5.94 21.00
CA ALA A 118 -24.60 -7.02 21.75
C ALA A 118 -24.14 -8.40 21.24
N PRO A 119 -23.95 -9.39 22.11
CA PRO A 119 -23.71 -10.76 21.66
C PRO A 119 -24.84 -11.30 20.78
N GLY A 120 -24.48 -11.98 19.70
CA GLY A 120 -25.47 -12.52 18.76
C GLY A 120 -24.88 -12.80 17.39
N ASP A 121 -25.73 -13.28 16.49
CA ASP A 121 -25.37 -13.50 15.10
C ASP A 121 -25.84 -12.30 14.25
N TYR A 122 -24.92 -11.76 13.47
CA TYR A 122 -25.16 -10.63 12.56
C TYR A 122 -25.07 -11.11 11.13
N GLN A 123 -26.11 -10.90 10.36
CA GLN A 123 -26.08 -11.14 8.92
C GLN A 123 -25.12 -10.17 8.26
N ILE A 124 -24.24 -10.68 7.39
CA ILE A 124 -23.36 -9.86 6.57
C ILE A 124 -24.05 -9.69 5.23
N LEU A 125 -24.50 -8.46 4.95
CA LEU A 125 -25.09 -8.09 3.68
C LEU A 125 -24.05 -7.32 2.87
N ALA A 126 -23.88 -7.68 1.60
CA ALA A 126 -22.96 -7.00 0.70
C ALA A 126 -23.61 -6.80 -0.68
N GLY A 127 -23.03 -5.88 -1.46
CA GLY A 127 -23.42 -5.62 -2.83
C GLY A 127 -22.58 -4.49 -3.43
N LEU A 128 -22.84 -4.17 -4.68
CA LEU A 128 -22.21 -3.06 -5.40
C LEU A 128 -23.19 -1.89 -5.51
N TYR A 129 -22.70 -0.67 -5.38
CA TYR A 129 -23.50 0.53 -5.53
C TYR A 129 -22.68 1.69 -6.12
N ASN A 130 -23.35 2.61 -6.77
CA ASN A 130 -22.76 3.83 -7.24
C ASN A 130 -22.86 4.90 -6.12
N PRO A 131 -21.75 5.39 -5.55
CA PRO A 131 -21.78 6.31 -4.41
C PRO A 131 -22.34 7.70 -4.75
N LYS A 132 -22.40 8.07 -6.04
CA LYS A 132 -22.95 9.36 -6.48
C LYS A 132 -24.46 9.34 -6.60
N THR A 133 -25.04 8.20 -7.01
CA THR A 133 -26.47 8.05 -7.25
C THR A 133 -27.19 7.24 -6.17
N GLY A 134 -26.46 6.47 -5.37
CA GLY A 134 -26.99 5.50 -4.42
C GLY A 134 -27.60 4.25 -5.08
N VAL A 135 -27.55 4.14 -6.41
CA VAL A 135 -28.13 3.01 -7.13
C VAL A 135 -27.27 1.76 -6.93
N ARG A 136 -27.92 0.65 -6.55
CA ARG A 136 -27.28 -0.63 -6.33
C ARG A 136 -27.34 -1.49 -7.59
N GLN A 137 -26.31 -2.30 -7.81
CA GLN A 137 -26.22 -3.22 -8.93
C GLN A 137 -26.94 -4.54 -8.63
N THR A 138 -27.68 -5.06 -9.61
CA THR A 138 -28.24 -6.41 -9.54
C THR A 138 -27.15 -7.45 -9.82
N LEU A 139 -26.95 -8.37 -8.87
CA LEU A 139 -25.94 -9.41 -8.93
C LEU A 139 -26.59 -10.81 -9.01
N LYS A 140 -25.85 -11.77 -9.58
CA LYS A 140 -26.15 -13.19 -9.42
C LYS A 140 -25.71 -13.67 -8.03
N THR A 141 -26.43 -14.62 -7.48
CA THR A 141 -26.06 -15.26 -6.19
C THR A 141 -25.26 -16.53 -6.43
N GLY A 142 -24.13 -16.65 -5.76
CA GLY A 142 -23.37 -17.89 -5.65
C GLY A 142 -24.01 -18.89 -4.64
N PRO A 143 -23.43 -20.09 -4.52
CA PRO A 143 -23.92 -21.08 -3.56
C PRO A 143 -23.91 -20.53 -2.12
N GLY A 144 -25.04 -20.66 -1.41
CA GLY A 144 -25.19 -20.21 -0.02
C GLY A 144 -25.44 -18.70 0.15
N VAL A 145 -25.46 -17.93 -0.93
CA VAL A 145 -25.82 -16.51 -0.91
C VAL A 145 -27.32 -16.34 -1.10
N VAL A 146 -27.95 -15.48 -0.29
CA VAL A 146 -29.39 -15.23 -0.33
C VAL A 146 -29.66 -13.78 -0.69
N ALA A 147 -30.45 -13.52 -1.75
CA ALA A 147 -30.93 -12.19 -2.06
C ALA A 147 -32.01 -11.77 -1.04
N ILE A 148 -31.78 -10.65 -0.35
CA ILE A 148 -32.66 -10.17 0.72
C ILE A 148 -33.68 -9.12 0.23
N GLY A 149 -33.48 -8.61 -0.99
CA GLY A 149 -34.22 -7.48 -1.57
C GLY A 149 -33.34 -6.24 -1.66
N ASP A 150 -33.82 -5.22 -2.37
CA ASP A 150 -33.08 -3.95 -2.57
C ASP A 150 -31.62 -4.15 -2.99
N GLN A 151 -31.36 -5.08 -3.92
CA GLN A 151 -30.03 -5.49 -4.38
C GLN A 151 -29.03 -5.69 -3.22
N SER A 152 -29.50 -6.25 -2.09
CA SER A 152 -28.68 -6.66 -0.96
C SER A 152 -28.61 -8.17 -0.89
N TYR A 153 -27.43 -8.69 -0.61
CA TYR A 153 -27.13 -10.11 -0.63
C TYR A 153 -26.54 -10.55 0.70
N GLN A 154 -27.20 -11.47 1.38
CA GLN A 154 -26.61 -12.10 2.57
C GLN A 154 -25.51 -13.05 2.12
N VAL A 155 -24.27 -12.68 2.41
CA VAL A 155 -23.07 -13.39 1.99
C VAL A 155 -22.41 -14.20 3.10
N GLY A 156 -22.87 -14.03 4.35
CA GLY A 156 -22.33 -14.71 5.52
C GLY A 156 -23.01 -14.29 6.80
N VAL A 157 -22.49 -14.81 7.92
CA VAL A 157 -22.90 -14.45 9.28
C VAL A 157 -21.66 -14.23 10.12
N LEU A 158 -21.65 -13.16 10.90
CA LEU A 158 -20.65 -12.87 11.91
C LEU A 158 -21.25 -13.10 13.31
N ARG A 159 -20.65 -13.99 14.08
CA ARG A 159 -21.03 -14.19 15.48
C ARG A 159 -20.25 -13.27 16.40
N VAL A 160 -20.92 -12.48 17.19
CA VAL A 160 -20.33 -11.67 18.25
C VAL A 160 -20.52 -12.37 19.59
N ALA A 161 -19.41 -12.69 20.27
CA ALA A 161 -19.40 -13.38 21.56
C ALA A 161 -18.34 -12.77 22.48
N PRO A 162 -18.66 -12.42 23.74
CA PRO A 162 -17.73 -11.73 24.66
C PRO A 162 -16.47 -12.53 25.01
N ASP A 163 -16.57 -13.86 24.94
CA ASP A 163 -15.49 -14.80 25.22
C ASP A 163 -14.62 -15.14 24.01
N ALA A 164 -14.95 -14.59 22.83
CA ALA A 164 -14.13 -14.77 21.64
C ALA A 164 -12.76 -14.08 21.80
N PRO A 165 -11.72 -14.56 21.08
CA PRO A 165 -10.39 -13.93 21.12
C PRO A 165 -10.41 -12.46 20.69
N ALA A 166 -9.48 -11.67 21.25
CA ALA A 166 -9.37 -10.24 20.99
C ALA A 166 -8.91 -9.88 19.56
N SER A 167 -8.22 -10.78 18.89
CA SER A 167 -7.70 -10.57 17.54
C SER A 167 -7.66 -11.88 16.77
N ASP A 168 -7.90 -11.82 15.48
CA ASP A 168 -7.77 -12.91 14.52
C ASP A 168 -6.47 -12.82 13.69
N LEU A 169 -5.66 -11.79 13.92
CA LEU A 169 -4.37 -11.70 13.26
C LEU A 169 -3.51 -12.91 13.65
N PRO A 170 -2.77 -13.50 12.71
CA PRO A 170 -1.87 -14.61 13.02
C PRO A 170 -0.96 -14.27 14.20
N ALA A 171 -0.59 -15.23 15.00
CA ALA A 171 0.42 -15.00 16.04
C ALA A 171 1.70 -14.46 15.38
N PRO A 172 2.51 -13.63 16.06
CA PRO A 172 3.81 -13.25 15.56
C PRO A 172 4.64 -14.49 15.24
N SER A 173 5.16 -14.56 14.01
CA SER A 173 5.90 -15.71 13.48
C SER A 173 7.36 -15.38 13.17
N LEU A 174 7.74 -14.10 13.22
CA LEU A 174 9.10 -13.66 13.00
C LEU A 174 10.06 -14.34 13.99
N ASN A 175 11.07 -14.99 13.47
CA ASN A 175 12.10 -15.65 14.25
C ASN A 175 13.49 -15.18 13.84
N LEU A 176 14.10 -14.38 14.71
CA LEU A 176 15.47 -13.85 14.53
C LEU A 176 16.53 -14.67 15.28
N LYS A 177 16.24 -15.91 15.70
CA LYS A 177 17.25 -16.77 16.33
C LYS A 177 18.41 -17.02 15.36
N GLY A 178 19.63 -16.71 15.81
CA GLY A 178 20.84 -16.84 14.99
C GLY A 178 21.10 -15.65 14.06
N TYR A 179 20.28 -14.62 14.12
CA TYR A 179 20.55 -13.33 13.47
C TYR A 179 21.29 -12.39 14.44
N HIS A 180 22.16 -11.56 13.89
CA HIS A 180 22.89 -10.51 14.60
C HIS A 180 22.52 -9.16 14.01
N LEU A 181 22.41 -8.16 14.86
CA LEU A 181 22.16 -6.76 14.47
C LEU A 181 23.39 -6.27 13.67
N THR A 182 23.17 -5.79 12.46
CA THR A 182 24.19 -5.30 11.53
C THR A 182 24.08 -3.83 11.23
N PHE A 183 22.90 -3.28 11.42
CA PHE A 183 22.63 -1.85 11.34
C PHE A 183 21.54 -1.51 12.37
N ASP A 184 21.70 -0.39 13.05
CA ASP A 184 20.67 0.17 13.92
C ASP A 184 20.75 1.70 13.93
N ASP A 185 19.62 2.35 13.93
CA ASP A 185 19.49 3.74 14.32
C ASP A 185 18.23 3.92 15.16
N GLU A 186 18.45 4.29 16.41
CA GLU A 186 17.42 4.58 17.40
C GLU A 186 17.13 6.09 17.46
N PHE A 187 17.63 6.85 16.51
CA PHE A 187 17.47 8.30 16.36
C PHE A 187 17.71 9.12 17.64
N ASN A 188 18.71 8.70 18.43
CA ASN A 188 19.16 9.46 19.60
C ASN A 188 19.86 10.77 19.21
N ALA A 189 20.43 10.82 18.00
CA ALA A 189 21.03 11.99 17.41
C ALA A 189 20.85 11.98 15.88
N LEU A 190 20.67 13.16 15.28
CA LEU A 190 20.56 13.27 13.84
C LEU A 190 21.93 13.14 13.18
N SER A 191 22.12 12.10 12.36
CA SER A 191 23.35 11.84 11.61
C SER A 191 23.06 11.79 10.13
N VAL A 192 22.83 12.95 9.52
CA VAL A 192 22.46 13.12 8.11
C VAL A 192 23.48 14.01 7.41
N SER A 193 23.95 13.59 6.22
CA SER A 193 24.78 14.40 5.35
C SER A 193 24.34 14.33 3.90
N ALA A 194 24.79 15.27 3.07
CA ALA A 194 24.50 15.25 1.64
C ALA A 194 25.34 14.20 0.89
N ALA A 195 26.58 13.99 1.32
CA ALA A 195 27.51 13.01 0.77
C ALA A 195 28.75 12.86 1.66
N GLY A 196 29.54 11.79 1.43
CA GLY A 196 30.85 11.60 2.03
C GLY A 196 30.85 10.94 3.42
N PRO A 197 32.03 10.73 3.99
CA PRO A 197 32.14 10.05 5.29
C PRO A 197 31.58 10.92 6.42
N GLY A 198 30.99 10.25 7.42
CA GLY A 198 30.53 10.89 8.65
C GLY A 198 29.02 10.96 8.84
N GLY A 199 28.20 10.62 7.83
CA GLY A 199 26.76 10.44 7.98
C GLY A 199 26.39 8.97 8.13
N ARG A 200 25.43 8.66 8.99
CA ARG A 200 24.76 7.35 9.00
C ARG A 200 23.71 7.29 7.89
N TRP A 201 23.11 8.44 7.60
CA TRP A 201 22.14 8.65 6.55
C TRP A 201 22.59 9.74 5.58
N PHE A 202 22.14 9.61 4.36
CA PHE A 202 22.42 10.57 3.28
C PHE A 202 21.12 11.04 2.66
N THR A 203 21.03 12.32 2.36
CA THR A 203 19.90 12.85 1.61
C THR A 203 20.00 12.41 0.15
N ASN A 204 18.90 11.92 -0.43
CA ASN A 204 18.83 11.55 -1.84
C ASN A 204 17.91 12.51 -2.61
N THR A 205 18.37 13.75 -2.79
CA THR A 205 17.56 14.80 -3.43
C THR A 205 17.48 14.68 -4.95
N LYS A 206 18.21 13.74 -5.54
CA LYS A 206 18.25 13.53 -7.00
C LYS A 206 17.21 12.55 -7.51
N GLY A 207 16.64 11.72 -6.65
CA GLY A 207 15.51 10.85 -6.95
C GLY A 207 14.22 11.70 -6.92
N ALA A 208 13.80 12.25 -8.06
CA ALA A 208 12.54 12.99 -8.12
C ALA A 208 11.38 12.03 -8.38
N PHE A 209 10.57 11.78 -7.38
CA PHE A 209 9.28 11.11 -7.50
C PHE A 209 8.27 11.78 -6.55
N GLY A 210 6.98 11.61 -6.85
CA GLY A 210 5.91 12.28 -6.12
C GLY A 210 5.83 13.79 -6.38
N ASP A 211 4.97 14.45 -5.61
CA ASP A 211 4.61 15.87 -5.79
C ASP A 211 5.28 16.80 -4.78
N ALA A 212 6.15 16.27 -3.92
CA ALA A 212 7.01 17.04 -3.03
C ALA A 212 8.48 16.94 -3.47
N ARG A 213 9.17 18.07 -3.53
CA ARG A 213 10.60 18.08 -3.80
C ARG A 213 11.38 17.65 -2.56
N PHE A 214 12.21 16.61 -2.65
CA PHE A 214 13.15 16.27 -1.59
C PHE A 214 14.27 17.31 -1.48
N VAL A 215 14.59 17.71 -0.27
CA VAL A 215 15.58 18.76 0.01
C VAL A 215 16.66 18.29 0.97
N GLU A 216 17.82 18.96 0.92
CA GLU A 216 18.90 18.72 1.86
C GLU A 216 18.51 19.09 3.29
N GLN A 217 19.14 18.42 4.27
CA GLN A 217 18.99 18.74 5.68
C GLN A 217 19.45 20.19 5.97
N LYS A 218 18.59 20.92 6.67
CA LYS A 218 18.89 22.22 7.28
C LYS A 218 18.40 22.19 8.73
N GLU A 219 18.78 23.19 9.49
CA GLU A 219 18.28 23.33 10.86
C GLU A 219 16.74 23.33 10.88
N GLY A 220 16.16 22.37 11.61
CA GLY A 220 14.71 22.23 11.79
C GLY A 220 13.92 21.71 10.59
N PHE A 221 14.55 21.31 9.48
CA PHE A 221 13.82 20.79 8.28
C PHE A 221 14.72 20.08 7.29
N PRO A 222 14.29 19.02 6.60
CA PRO A 222 13.04 18.27 6.76
C PRO A 222 13.12 17.22 7.87
N PHE A 223 14.30 17.05 8.50
CA PHE A 223 14.51 16.05 9.53
C PHE A 223 14.76 16.72 10.89
N THR A 224 14.05 16.25 11.89
CA THR A 224 14.27 16.64 13.28
C THR A 224 14.18 15.42 14.19
N ILE A 225 14.73 15.52 15.39
CA ILE A 225 14.61 14.49 16.41
C ILE A 225 13.88 15.06 17.62
N GLY A 226 12.92 14.32 18.12
CA GLY A 226 12.21 14.63 19.34
C GLY A 226 11.98 13.37 20.18
N LYS A 227 12.57 13.35 21.41
CA LYS A 227 12.43 12.22 22.36
C LYS A 227 12.85 10.86 21.77
N GLY A 228 13.95 10.80 21.00
CA GLY A 228 14.41 9.58 20.36
C GLY A 228 13.58 9.13 19.16
N VAL A 229 12.80 10.03 18.55
CA VAL A 229 12.01 9.75 17.36
C VAL A 229 12.43 10.70 16.25
N LEU A 230 12.73 10.16 15.08
CA LEU A 230 12.94 10.94 13.87
C LEU A 230 11.59 11.43 13.35
N HIS A 231 11.51 12.71 13.05
CA HIS A 231 10.41 13.33 12.33
C HIS A 231 10.86 13.66 10.91
N ILE A 232 10.14 13.16 9.91
CA ILE A 232 10.30 13.55 8.52
C ILE A 232 9.10 14.42 8.17
N GLU A 233 9.37 15.68 7.84
CA GLU A 233 8.32 16.65 7.59
C GLU A 233 8.17 16.97 6.11
N ALA A 234 6.92 16.97 5.63
CA ALA A 234 6.52 17.57 4.37
C ALA A 234 5.84 18.92 4.64
N ARG A 235 6.33 19.99 4.01
CA ARG A 235 5.85 21.37 4.20
C ARG A 235 5.69 22.07 2.86
N LYS A 236 4.61 22.83 2.73
CA LYS A 236 4.36 23.69 1.58
C LYS A 236 4.75 25.14 1.91
N ASP A 237 5.56 25.74 1.07
CA ASP A 237 5.88 27.16 1.09
C ASP A 237 5.57 27.83 -0.26
N ALA A 238 6.08 29.05 -0.50
CA ALA A 238 5.86 29.79 -1.74
C ALA A 238 6.37 29.07 -3.00
N ASP A 239 7.40 28.20 -2.84
CA ASP A 239 8.00 27.43 -3.94
C ASP A 239 7.39 26.04 -4.13
N GLY A 240 6.32 25.69 -3.38
CA GLY A 240 5.64 24.42 -3.44
C GLY A 240 5.98 23.48 -2.27
N TRP A 241 5.59 22.21 -2.41
CA TRP A 241 5.84 21.19 -1.40
C TRP A 241 7.30 20.75 -1.38
N LYS A 242 7.85 20.63 -0.17
CA LYS A 242 9.19 20.13 0.12
C LYS A 242 9.10 19.05 1.19
N SER A 243 9.98 18.05 1.12
CA SER A 243 10.04 16.96 2.10
C SER A 243 11.44 16.33 2.14
N GLY A 244 11.57 15.18 2.83
CA GLY A 244 12.82 14.47 3.02
C GLY A 244 12.81 13.02 2.61
N ILE A 245 13.97 12.55 2.12
CA ILE A 245 14.33 11.17 1.91
C ILE A 245 15.71 10.90 2.47
N LEU A 246 15.86 9.81 3.21
CA LEU A 246 17.11 9.30 3.75
C LEU A 246 17.49 8.02 3.03
N ALA A 247 18.77 7.88 2.70
CA ALA A 247 19.37 6.65 2.18
C ALA A 247 20.53 6.22 3.09
N SER A 248 20.72 4.92 3.29
CA SER A 248 21.84 4.40 4.08
C SER A 248 23.16 4.35 3.30
N VAL A 249 23.16 4.80 2.04
CA VAL A 249 24.36 4.98 1.20
C VAL A 249 24.40 6.37 0.60
N ASP A 250 25.61 6.90 0.41
CA ASP A 250 25.84 8.18 -0.28
C ASP A 250 25.63 8.03 -1.81
N PRO A 251 25.66 9.14 -2.59
CA PRO A 251 25.55 9.09 -4.04
C PRO A 251 26.61 8.24 -4.76
N GLN A 252 27.71 7.91 -4.10
CA GLN A 252 28.76 7.03 -4.60
C GLN A 252 28.54 5.57 -4.24
N GLY A 253 27.53 5.28 -3.42
CA GLY A 253 27.19 3.95 -2.93
C GLY A 253 28.03 3.51 -1.75
N ASN A 254 28.67 4.44 -1.02
CA ASN A 254 29.34 4.15 0.24
C ASN A 254 28.35 4.28 1.40
N GLY A 255 28.44 3.39 2.38
CA GLY A 255 27.56 3.33 3.53
C GLY A 255 27.06 1.92 3.77
N PHE A 256 25.89 1.79 4.39
CA PHE A 256 25.33 0.48 4.71
C PHE A 256 24.51 -0.08 3.54
N ALA A 257 24.89 -1.28 3.11
CA ALA A 257 24.09 -2.16 2.25
C ALA A 257 24.34 -3.61 2.63
N GLN A 258 23.34 -4.45 2.56
CA GLN A 258 23.43 -5.84 3.00
C GLN A 258 22.69 -6.77 2.02
N LYS A 259 23.33 -7.89 1.68
CA LYS A 259 22.68 -8.99 0.98
C LYS A 259 22.10 -9.95 2.01
N PHE A 260 20.81 -10.26 1.87
CA PHE A 260 20.05 -11.12 2.77
C PHE A 260 19.94 -10.62 4.22
N GLY A 261 18.97 -11.13 4.93
CA GLY A 261 18.69 -10.82 6.31
C GLY A 261 17.32 -10.23 6.51
N TYR A 262 17.10 -9.70 7.69
CA TYR A 262 15.87 -9.03 8.07
C TYR A 262 16.10 -7.53 8.18
N PHE A 263 15.23 -6.76 7.58
CA PHE A 263 15.26 -5.29 7.59
C PHE A 263 13.94 -4.81 8.15
N GLU A 264 13.98 -3.87 9.09
CA GLU A 264 12.76 -3.35 9.70
C GLU A 264 12.83 -1.86 10.02
N MET A 265 11.68 -1.23 10.01
CA MET A 265 11.45 0.12 10.52
C MET A 265 10.26 0.09 11.48
N ARG A 266 10.37 0.79 12.60
CA ARG A 266 9.23 1.08 13.46
C ARG A 266 8.81 2.52 13.26
N ALA A 267 7.57 2.72 12.78
CA ALA A 267 7.10 4.04 12.39
C ALA A 267 5.60 4.23 12.64
N LYS A 268 5.20 5.50 12.69
CA LYS A 268 3.83 5.97 12.66
C LYS A 268 3.68 6.94 11.50
N PHE A 269 2.64 6.75 10.69
CA PHE A 269 2.45 7.50 9.46
C PHE A 269 1.62 8.77 9.64
N PRO A 270 1.81 9.79 8.78
CA PRO A 270 1.00 10.99 8.81
C PRO A 270 -0.43 10.72 8.36
N PRO A 271 -1.44 11.31 9.01
CA PRO A 271 -2.80 11.26 8.53
C PRO A 271 -3.00 12.19 7.32
N GLY A 272 -4.07 11.92 6.56
CA GLY A 272 -4.59 12.83 5.54
C GLY A 272 -4.19 12.47 4.10
N PRO A 273 -5.11 12.78 3.16
CA PRO A 273 -4.93 12.42 1.76
C PRO A 273 -3.68 13.07 1.16
N GLY A 274 -3.11 12.39 0.17
CA GLY A 274 -1.93 12.85 -0.54
C GLY A 274 -0.60 12.59 0.16
N THR A 275 -0.55 12.13 1.44
CA THR A 275 0.69 11.68 2.06
C THR A 275 1.09 10.30 1.52
N TRP A 276 2.41 10.09 1.35
CA TRP A 276 3.00 8.86 0.81
C TRP A 276 4.31 8.54 1.55
N PRO A 277 4.24 8.11 2.81
CA PRO A 277 5.39 7.58 3.55
C PRO A 277 5.79 6.21 3.03
N ALA A 278 7.10 5.92 3.06
CA ALA A 278 7.64 4.63 2.66
C ALA A 278 8.92 4.25 3.41
N PHE A 279 9.10 2.93 3.58
CA PHE A 279 10.36 2.27 3.90
C PHE A 279 10.62 1.21 2.85
N TRP A 280 11.75 1.28 2.18
CA TRP A 280 12.06 0.46 1.03
C TRP A 280 13.56 0.21 0.87
N LEU A 281 13.87 -0.75 0.04
CA LEU A 281 15.23 -1.20 -0.24
C LEU A 281 15.50 -1.12 -1.73
N LEU A 282 16.73 -0.74 -2.10
CA LEU A 282 17.15 -0.66 -3.49
C LEU A 282 18.53 -1.29 -3.66
N GLY A 283 18.78 -1.90 -4.82
CA GLY A 283 20.07 -2.48 -5.13
C GLY A 283 21.20 -1.46 -5.10
N GLN A 284 22.28 -1.72 -4.35
CA GLN A 284 23.40 -0.79 -4.23
C GLN A 284 24.00 -0.30 -5.57
N PRO A 285 24.11 -1.13 -6.62
CA PRO A 285 24.56 -0.65 -7.93
C PRO A 285 23.69 0.46 -8.52
N ALA A 286 22.37 0.45 -8.26
CA ALA A 286 21.45 1.43 -8.79
C ALA A 286 21.68 2.84 -8.27
N GLN A 287 22.11 2.98 -7.02
CA GLN A 287 22.43 4.31 -6.47
C GLN A 287 23.53 5.00 -7.28
N ARG A 288 24.55 4.26 -7.69
CA ARG A 288 25.63 4.80 -8.54
C ARG A 288 25.11 5.20 -9.90
N GLU A 289 24.29 4.34 -10.50
CA GLU A 289 23.72 4.57 -11.82
C GLU A 289 22.73 5.72 -11.83
N GLN A 290 21.88 5.84 -10.81
CA GLN A 290 20.98 6.99 -10.64
C GLN A 290 21.78 8.31 -10.55
N SER A 291 22.86 8.34 -9.77
CA SER A 291 23.69 9.53 -9.65
C SER A 291 24.33 9.93 -10.98
N GLN A 292 24.57 8.97 -11.85
CA GLN A 292 25.11 9.15 -13.21
C GLN A 292 24.00 9.32 -14.26
N LYS A 293 22.70 9.25 -13.87
CA LYS A 293 21.55 9.26 -14.77
C LYS A 293 21.58 8.16 -15.82
N LYS A 294 22.05 6.97 -15.44
CA LYS A 294 22.20 5.82 -16.33
C LYS A 294 21.83 4.53 -15.60
N PHE A 295 20.85 3.80 -16.12
CA PHE A 295 20.54 2.43 -15.72
C PHE A 295 21.20 1.49 -16.74
N THR A 296 22.14 0.69 -16.29
CA THR A 296 22.86 -0.25 -17.14
C THR A 296 22.60 -1.71 -16.78
N VAL A 297 21.98 -1.96 -15.64
CA VAL A 297 21.63 -3.29 -15.15
C VAL A 297 20.21 -3.32 -14.62
N THR A 298 19.60 -4.50 -14.57
CA THR A 298 18.33 -4.70 -13.88
C THR A 298 18.53 -4.48 -12.39
N ASN A 299 17.65 -3.68 -11.80
CA ASN A 299 17.74 -3.23 -10.44
C ASN A 299 16.51 -3.66 -9.65
N PRO A 300 16.67 -4.38 -8.54
CA PRO A 300 15.57 -4.70 -7.64
C PRO A 300 15.25 -3.53 -6.73
N GLU A 301 13.96 -3.30 -6.51
CA GLU A 301 13.42 -2.43 -5.48
C GLU A 301 12.42 -3.25 -4.65
N ILE A 302 12.48 -3.13 -3.33
CA ILE A 302 11.60 -3.85 -2.42
C ILE A 302 10.99 -2.83 -1.46
N ASP A 303 9.72 -2.51 -1.69
CA ASP A 303 8.96 -1.63 -0.80
C ASP A 303 8.46 -2.46 0.37
N VAL A 304 9.14 -2.31 1.50
CA VAL A 304 8.79 -3.02 2.73
C VAL A 304 7.43 -2.53 3.23
N VAL A 305 7.19 -1.24 3.12
CA VAL A 305 5.91 -0.61 3.36
C VAL A 305 5.78 0.68 2.59
N GLU A 306 4.64 0.85 1.94
CA GLU A 306 4.12 2.13 1.47
C GLU A 306 2.73 2.33 2.06
N GLN A 307 2.40 3.56 2.43
CA GLN A 307 1.04 3.93 2.77
C GLN A 307 0.60 5.14 1.93
N TYR A 308 -0.61 5.07 1.44
CA TYR A 308 -1.26 6.21 0.80
C TYR A 308 -2.25 6.82 1.79
N GLY A 309 -2.03 8.08 2.17
CA GLY A 309 -2.89 8.73 3.17
C GLY A 309 -4.35 8.90 2.74
N ALA A 310 -4.66 8.68 1.45
CA ALA A 310 -6.02 8.53 0.95
C ALA A 310 -6.64 7.18 1.38
N LEU A 311 -5.83 6.18 1.72
CA LEU A 311 -6.22 4.84 2.15
C LEU A 311 -5.56 4.51 3.49
N PRO A 312 -5.85 5.24 4.59
CA PRO A 312 -5.05 5.23 5.82
C PRO A 312 -5.07 3.89 6.58
N ARG A 313 -5.92 2.96 6.19
CA ARG A 313 -6.01 1.61 6.79
C ARG A 313 -5.26 0.55 6.00
N TYR A 314 -4.68 0.91 4.86
CA TYR A 314 -3.97 -0.02 4.01
C TYR A 314 -2.49 0.30 3.99
N ILE A 315 -1.69 -0.75 4.03
CA ILE A 315 -0.28 -0.70 3.67
C ILE A 315 -0.07 -1.56 2.43
N HIS A 316 0.92 -1.20 1.64
CA HIS A 316 1.30 -1.92 0.44
C HIS A 316 2.73 -2.43 0.58
N THR A 317 2.96 -3.63 0.10
CA THR A 317 4.31 -4.19 -0.07
C THR A 317 4.50 -4.47 -1.55
N THR A 318 5.63 -4.05 -2.11
CA THR A 318 5.85 -4.22 -3.55
C THR A 318 7.27 -4.73 -3.81
N VAL A 319 7.41 -5.57 -4.81
CA VAL A 319 8.70 -5.91 -5.42
C VAL A 319 8.69 -5.39 -6.85
N HIS A 320 9.67 -4.56 -7.18
CA HIS A 320 9.87 -4.04 -8.51
C HIS A 320 11.16 -4.54 -9.13
N LEU A 321 11.15 -4.71 -10.45
CA LEU A 321 12.35 -4.88 -11.27
C LEU A 321 12.41 -3.76 -12.31
N TRP A 322 13.39 -2.89 -12.14
CA TRP A 322 13.70 -1.83 -13.09
C TRP A 322 14.79 -2.31 -14.04
N SER A 323 14.52 -2.34 -15.32
CA SER A 323 15.47 -2.84 -16.32
C SER A 323 15.63 -1.85 -17.47
N PRO A 324 16.86 -1.66 -17.99
CA PRO A 324 17.09 -0.78 -19.12
C PRO A 324 16.56 -1.35 -20.44
N ASP A 325 16.39 -2.66 -20.54
CA ASP A 325 16.12 -3.40 -21.77
C ASP A 325 14.80 -4.20 -21.73
N ARG A 326 14.09 -4.19 -20.59
CA ARG A 326 12.80 -4.88 -20.41
C ARG A 326 11.77 -3.90 -19.83
N PRO A 327 10.48 -4.10 -20.09
CA PRO A 327 9.44 -3.34 -19.38
C PRO A 327 9.58 -3.47 -17.87
N HIS A 328 9.26 -2.41 -17.15
CA HIS A 328 9.15 -2.44 -15.70
C HIS A 328 8.18 -3.56 -15.27
N TRP A 329 8.62 -4.35 -14.31
CA TRP A 329 7.81 -5.40 -13.70
C TRP A 329 7.63 -5.11 -12.21
N SER A 330 6.42 -5.37 -11.71
CA SER A 330 6.15 -5.30 -10.27
C SER A 330 5.12 -6.32 -9.83
N LYS A 331 5.21 -6.69 -8.55
CA LYS A 331 4.18 -7.43 -7.84
C LYS A 331 3.90 -6.71 -6.52
N SER A 332 2.66 -6.26 -6.36
CA SER A 332 2.20 -5.52 -5.19
C SER A 332 1.12 -6.31 -4.47
N ASP A 333 1.18 -6.31 -3.13
CA ASP A 333 0.14 -6.83 -2.25
C ASP A 333 -0.31 -5.72 -1.30
N ALA A 334 -1.59 -5.68 -0.94
CA ALA A 334 -2.16 -4.71 -0.01
C ALA A 334 -2.73 -5.41 1.23
N PHE A 335 -2.49 -4.84 2.40
CA PHE A 335 -2.90 -5.41 3.68
C PHE A 335 -3.61 -4.37 4.53
N VAL A 336 -4.65 -4.79 5.23
CA VAL A 336 -5.30 -3.93 6.21
C VAL A 336 -4.52 -3.96 7.51
N VAL A 337 -3.98 -2.82 7.87
CA VAL A 337 -3.35 -2.56 9.17
C VAL A 337 -4.03 -1.33 9.75
N PRO A 338 -4.96 -1.50 10.69
CA PRO A 338 -5.63 -0.36 11.33
C PRO A 338 -4.63 0.44 12.15
N ASP A 339 -4.96 1.70 12.40
CA ASP A 339 -4.27 2.57 13.36
C ASP A 339 -2.84 2.97 13.01
N THR A 340 -2.40 2.79 11.75
CA THR A 340 -1.05 3.18 11.30
C THR A 340 -0.75 4.67 11.47
N VAL A 341 -1.79 5.49 11.58
CA VAL A 341 -1.68 6.95 11.81
C VAL A 341 -1.75 7.32 13.29
N ASP A 342 -2.23 6.43 14.14
CA ASP A 342 -2.40 6.65 15.59
C ASP A 342 -1.31 5.97 16.42
N HIS A 343 -0.83 4.80 15.96
CA HIS A 343 0.13 3.96 16.68
C HIS A 343 1.37 3.65 15.85
N PHE A 344 2.46 3.35 16.54
CA PHE A 344 3.68 2.84 15.91
C PHE A 344 3.54 1.35 15.62
N HIS A 345 3.84 0.96 14.39
CA HIS A 345 3.96 -0.41 13.95
C HIS A 345 5.37 -0.72 13.48
N THR A 346 5.75 -1.99 13.53
CA THR A 346 7.00 -2.48 12.96
C THR A 346 6.72 -3.09 11.59
N TYR A 347 7.35 -2.55 10.57
CA TYR A 347 7.27 -3.04 9.19
C TYR A 347 8.59 -3.67 8.80
N GLY A 348 8.58 -4.89 8.31
CA GLY A 348 9.81 -5.60 8.03
C GLY A 348 9.75 -6.53 6.83
N VAL A 349 10.93 -6.86 6.29
CA VAL A 349 11.11 -7.88 5.26
C VAL A 349 12.28 -8.79 5.59
N MET A 350 12.05 -10.09 5.54
CA MET A 350 13.09 -11.13 5.57
C MET A 350 13.42 -11.53 4.14
N ILE A 351 14.67 -11.37 3.75
CA ILE A 351 15.18 -11.79 2.44
C ILE A 351 16.19 -12.89 2.66
N GLU A 352 15.86 -14.09 2.22
CA GLU A 352 16.72 -15.25 2.26
C GLU A 352 17.03 -15.76 0.84
N GLU A 353 17.86 -16.77 0.70
CA GLU A 353 18.25 -17.32 -0.61
C GLU A 353 17.03 -17.76 -1.43
N ASP A 354 16.05 -18.41 -0.78
CA ASP A 354 14.90 -19.00 -1.45
C ASP A 354 13.63 -18.15 -1.36
N ASP A 355 13.44 -17.46 -0.25
CA ASP A 355 12.17 -16.80 0.06
C ASP A 355 12.35 -15.34 0.52
N THR A 356 11.45 -14.49 0.09
CA THR A 356 11.23 -13.11 0.58
C THR A 356 9.90 -13.07 1.31
N THR A 357 9.93 -12.67 2.60
CA THR A 357 8.76 -12.68 3.48
C THR A 357 8.55 -11.31 4.10
N PHE A 358 7.38 -10.72 3.95
CA PHE A 358 7.01 -9.43 4.53
C PHE A 358 6.30 -9.62 5.87
N TYR A 359 6.54 -8.68 6.80
CA TYR A 359 6.01 -8.72 8.16
C TYR A 359 5.45 -7.37 8.59
N CYS A 360 4.41 -7.40 9.42
CA CYS A 360 3.96 -6.28 10.23
C CYS A 360 3.80 -6.75 11.69
N ASP A 361 4.41 -6.04 12.63
CA ASP A 361 4.43 -6.40 14.06
C ASP A 361 4.86 -7.86 14.32
N GLY A 362 5.88 -8.31 13.56
CA GLY A 362 6.37 -9.67 13.62
C GLY A 362 5.44 -10.74 13.06
N ARG A 363 4.32 -10.36 12.44
CA ARG A 363 3.33 -11.25 11.80
C ARG A 363 3.60 -11.32 10.32
N GLU A 364 3.64 -12.52 9.76
CA GLU A 364 3.80 -12.73 8.32
C GLU A 364 2.59 -12.16 7.57
N LEU A 365 2.85 -11.29 6.61
CA LEU A 365 1.85 -10.73 5.70
C LEU A 365 1.79 -11.52 4.39
N SER A 366 2.94 -11.69 3.75
CA SER A 366 3.06 -12.46 2.52
C SER A 366 4.45 -13.06 2.38
N LYS A 367 4.53 -14.11 1.58
CA LYS A 367 5.76 -14.82 1.26
C LYS A 367 5.81 -15.16 -0.22
N SER A 368 6.97 -14.96 -0.84
CA SER A 368 7.22 -15.29 -2.24
C SER A 368 8.65 -15.79 -2.44
N LYS A 369 8.94 -16.36 -3.61
CA LYS A 369 10.31 -16.72 -3.96
C LYS A 369 11.18 -15.47 -4.14
N THR A 370 12.38 -15.51 -3.58
CA THR A 370 13.36 -14.45 -3.78
C THR A 370 13.81 -14.41 -5.24
N LEU A 371 13.60 -13.26 -5.88
CA LEU A 371 14.01 -13.06 -7.26
C LEU A 371 15.54 -13.09 -7.37
N PRO A 372 16.10 -13.68 -8.43
CA PRO A 372 17.56 -13.72 -8.64
C PRO A 372 18.20 -12.32 -8.58
N GLU A 373 17.51 -11.31 -9.13
CA GLU A 373 17.95 -9.92 -9.16
C GLU A 373 18.01 -9.28 -7.77
N ALA A 374 17.18 -9.74 -6.83
CA ALA A 374 17.17 -9.26 -5.44
C ALA A 374 18.29 -9.88 -4.57
N LYS A 375 19.07 -10.82 -5.11
CA LYS A 375 20.20 -11.45 -4.41
C LYS A 375 21.47 -10.62 -4.49
N VAL A 376 21.36 -9.33 -4.26
CA VAL A 376 22.43 -8.32 -4.26
C VAL A 376 22.45 -7.55 -2.95
N PRO A 377 23.50 -6.80 -2.60
CA PRO A 377 23.44 -5.87 -1.49
C PRO A 377 22.36 -4.81 -1.73
N LEU A 378 21.46 -4.68 -0.76
CA LEU A 378 20.35 -3.72 -0.74
C LEU A 378 20.63 -2.67 0.32
N TYR A 379 20.38 -1.41 -0.01
CA TYR A 379 20.48 -0.30 0.93
C TYR A 379 19.10 0.21 1.32
N LEU A 380 19.02 0.87 2.46
CA LEU A 380 17.79 1.32 3.10
C LEU A 380 17.40 2.70 2.60
N LEU A 381 16.09 2.92 2.39
CA LEU A 381 15.52 4.22 2.12
C LEU A 381 14.28 4.44 2.99
N VAL A 382 14.16 5.66 3.52
CA VAL A 382 13.02 6.12 4.31
C VAL A 382 12.60 7.50 3.84
N ASN A 383 11.34 7.70 3.52
CA ASN A 383 10.87 9.00 3.06
C ASN A 383 9.42 9.31 3.44
N LEU A 384 9.09 10.59 3.37
CA LEU A 384 7.74 11.09 3.25
C LEU A 384 7.58 11.77 1.90
N ALA A 385 7.12 11.05 0.89
CA ALA A 385 6.71 11.62 -0.38
C ALA A 385 5.25 12.13 -0.32
N LEU A 386 4.79 12.77 -1.38
CA LEU A 386 3.40 13.13 -1.57
C LEU A 386 2.93 12.69 -2.96
N GLY A 387 1.63 12.44 -3.11
CA GLY A 387 0.97 12.18 -4.38
C GLY A 387 0.83 10.70 -4.72
N CYS A 388 1.73 10.14 -5.52
CA CYS A 388 1.61 8.80 -6.13
C CYS A 388 0.29 8.59 -6.89
N GLY A 389 -0.16 9.62 -7.63
CA GLY A 389 -1.44 9.61 -8.33
C GLY A 389 -2.65 10.06 -7.48
N TRP A 390 -2.49 10.24 -6.18
CA TRP A 390 -3.50 10.82 -5.30
C TRP A 390 -3.39 12.34 -5.26
N PRO A 391 -4.53 13.07 -5.25
CA PRO A 391 -4.52 14.54 -5.14
C PRO A 391 -3.88 15.01 -3.83
N ILE A 392 -3.09 16.08 -3.91
CA ILE A 392 -2.41 16.70 -2.75
C ILE A 392 -3.01 18.04 -2.31
N ASP A 393 -4.13 18.43 -2.89
CA ASP A 393 -4.82 19.70 -2.59
C ASP A 393 -5.34 19.77 -1.15
N LYS A 394 -5.66 18.63 -0.56
CA LYS A 394 -6.13 18.49 0.82
C LYS A 394 -5.08 17.89 1.78
N THR A 395 -3.84 17.76 1.33
CA THR A 395 -2.75 17.27 2.19
C THR A 395 -2.53 18.24 3.37
N PRO A 396 -2.51 17.77 4.62
CA PRO A 396 -2.21 18.61 5.77
C PRO A 396 -0.84 19.28 5.65
N ASN A 397 -0.76 20.55 6.05
CA ASN A 397 0.49 21.33 6.02
C ASN A 397 0.79 21.90 7.42
N PRO A 398 1.86 21.45 8.10
CA PRO A 398 2.77 20.38 7.70
C PRO A 398 2.15 18.98 7.85
N SER A 399 2.73 18.00 7.13
CA SER A 399 2.54 16.58 7.38
C SER A 399 3.83 15.98 7.96
N VAL A 400 3.74 15.08 8.95
CA VAL A 400 4.91 14.53 9.64
C VAL A 400 4.79 13.02 9.75
N MET A 401 5.84 12.32 9.32
CA MET A 401 6.07 10.90 9.59
C MET A 401 6.98 10.76 10.80
N TRP A 402 6.69 9.82 11.70
CA TRP A 402 7.49 9.54 12.89
C TRP A 402 8.16 8.18 12.75
N VAL A 403 9.49 8.13 12.92
CA VAL A 403 10.26 6.88 12.85
C VAL A 403 10.99 6.71 14.19
N ASP A 404 10.66 5.62 14.88
CA ASP A 404 11.23 5.26 16.17
C ASP A 404 12.63 4.66 16.00
N TYR A 405 12.74 3.66 15.09
CA TYR A 405 14.03 3.07 14.73
C TYR A 405 14.02 2.47 13.33
N VAL A 406 15.24 2.27 12.80
CA VAL A 406 15.50 1.42 11.62
C VAL A 406 16.60 0.44 11.98
N ARG A 407 16.38 -0.86 11.70
CA ARG A 407 17.31 -1.95 12.04
C ARG A 407 17.48 -2.92 10.88
N ALA A 408 18.66 -3.52 10.80
CA ALA A 408 18.92 -4.67 9.94
C ALA A 408 19.67 -5.78 10.69
N TYR A 409 19.37 -7.01 10.31
CA TYR A 409 19.91 -8.20 10.95
C TYR A 409 20.40 -9.18 9.89
N SER A 410 21.50 -9.92 10.16
CA SER A 410 22.03 -10.96 9.29
C SER A 410 22.41 -12.21 10.07
N LYS A 411 22.31 -13.37 9.43
CA LYS A 411 22.91 -14.62 9.93
C LYS A 411 24.43 -14.65 9.75
N GLN A 412 24.95 -13.82 8.86
CA GLN A 412 26.39 -13.72 8.63
C GLN A 412 27.00 -12.70 9.58
N PRO A 413 28.17 -12.96 10.18
CA PRO A 413 28.85 -11.95 10.97
C PRO A 413 29.20 -10.74 10.11
N VAL A 414 29.13 -9.55 10.70
CA VAL A 414 29.60 -8.30 10.08
C VAL A 414 31.10 -8.47 9.80
N ARG A 415 31.50 -8.34 8.53
CA ARG A 415 32.92 -8.35 8.15
C ARG A 415 33.49 -6.95 8.20
#